data_5b2837a71c83277057b641ed36bcf790
#
_entry.id   5b2837a71c83277057b641ed36bcf790
#
_cell.length_a   1.000
_cell.length_b   1.000
_cell.length_c   1.000
_cell.angle_alpha   90.00
_cell.angle_beta   90.00
_cell.angle_gamma   90.00
#
_symmetry.space_group_name_H-M   'P 1'
#
loop_
_entity.id
_entity.type
_entity.pdbx_description
1 polymer ?
#
loop_
_entity_poly.entity_id
_entity_poly.type
_entity_poly.pdbx_seq_one_letter_code
_entity_poly.pdbx_strand_id
1 'polypeptide(L)'
;MARQLRRDDYTVGWVCALPVELAAAQEMLDEEHPDLELDPADNDENLYALASVGGHNVAIVCLPAGRIGNNPAAAVATQIRATFKKIRFGLMVGIGGGVPSAEADARLGDVVASQPHGTFAGVVQYDMGKTTPSGFERTGSLNSPPQILLAAVARVKANELRGRSKLSEHVAKLRASPSFSAARLGLTCCSKQRTVSVRVLPGFTFCPPQQHN
;
A
#
# COMPACT_ATOMS: atom_id res chain seq x y z
N MET A 1 23.80 -2.26 -17.62
CA MET A 1 23.74 -3.50 -16.83
C MET A 1 22.77 -3.21 -15.68
N ALA A 2 21.68 -3.94 -15.57
CA ALA A 2 20.77 -3.81 -14.43
C ALA A 2 21.51 -4.16 -13.14
N ARG A 3 21.35 -3.36 -12.10
CA ARG A 3 22.00 -3.56 -10.80
C ARG A 3 21.40 -4.80 -10.13
N GLN A 4 22.19 -5.84 -9.92
CA GLN A 4 21.74 -7.01 -9.18
C GLN A 4 21.71 -6.66 -7.68
N LEU A 5 20.50 -6.50 -7.14
CA LEU A 5 20.26 -6.21 -5.73
C LEU A 5 20.05 -7.52 -4.97
N ARG A 6 20.27 -7.49 -3.66
CA ARG A 6 20.02 -8.61 -2.75
C ARG A 6 18.72 -8.37 -1.99
N ARG A 7 18.13 -9.40 -1.38
CA ARG A 7 16.92 -9.29 -0.55
C ARG A 7 17.03 -8.22 0.54
N ASP A 8 18.19 -8.07 1.13
CA ASP A 8 18.47 -7.09 2.17
C ASP A 8 18.54 -5.63 1.67
N ASP A 9 18.58 -5.42 0.37
CA ASP A 9 18.59 -4.08 -0.22
C ASP A 9 17.17 -3.49 -0.34
N TYR A 10 16.12 -4.31 -0.15
CA TYR A 10 14.72 -3.88 -0.21
C TYR A 10 14.22 -3.44 1.17
N THR A 11 13.74 -2.22 1.26
CA THR A 11 13.36 -1.59 2.54
C THR A 11 11.88 -1.25 2.65
N VAL A 12 11.14 -1.35 1.55
CA VAL A 12 9.70 -1.10 1.49
C VAL A 12 8.99 -2.32 0.90
N GLY A 13 7.98 -2.82 1.60
CA GLY A 13 7.04 -3.80 1.08
C GLY A 13 5.75 -3.11 0.63
N TRP A 14 5.27 -3.45 -0.56
CA TRP A 14 4.04 -2.91 -1.10
C TRP A 14 3.10 -4.06 -1.47
N VAL A 15 1.92 -4.10 -0.86
CA VAL A 15 0.91 -5.12 -1.11
C VAL A 15 -0.26 -4.51 -1.88
N CYS A 16 -0.61 -5.13 -2.99
CA CYS A 16 -1.79 -4.84 -3.79
C CYS A 16 -2.83 -5.96 -3.62
N ALA A 17 -4.11 -5.65 -3.68
CA ALA A 17 -5.17 -6.65 -3.62
C ALA A 17 -5.61 -7.16 -5.01
N LEU A 18 -5.48 -6.32 -6.03
CA LEU A 18 -5.99 -6.58 -7.37
C LEU A 18 -4.89 -6.45 -8.44
N PRO A 19 -4.94 -7.24 -9.53
CA PRO A 19 -3.98 -7.11 -10.63
C PRO A 19 -3.92 -5.72 -11.26
N VAL A 20 -5.03 -4.98 -11.30
CA VAL A 20 -5.06 -3.61 -11.81
C VAL A 20 -4.27 -2.64 -10.93
N GLU A 21 -4.24 -2.89 -9.62
CA GLU A 21 -3.45 -2.11 -8.67
C GLU A 21 -1.95 -2.40 -8.84
N LEU A 22 -1.60 -3.67 -9.04
CA LEU A 22 -0.22 -4.07 -9.35
C LEU A 22 0.26 -3.44 -10.66
N ALA A 23 -0.55 -3.52 -11.71
CA ALA A 23 -0.22 -2.92 -13.01
C ALA A 23 -0.01 -1.40 -12.88
N ALA A 24 -0.88 -0.70 -12.14
CA ALA A 24 -0.71 0.73 -11.88
C ALA A 24 0.56 1.03 -11.08
N ALA A 25 0.91 0.19 -10.12
CA ALA A 25 2.15 0.32 -9.36
C ALA A 25 3.37 0.17 -10.28
N GLN A 26 3.38 -0.83 -11.16
CA GLN A 26 4.48 -1.09 -12.10
C GLN A 26 4.69 0.08 -13.08
N GLU A 27 3.64 0.71 -13.58
CA GLU A 27 3.75 1.90 -14.44
C GLU A 27 4.33 3.15 -13.74
N MET A 28 4.39 3.14 -12.41
CA MET A 28 4.91 4.26 -11.62
C MET A 28 6.35 4.07 -11.16
N LEU A 29 6.98 2.97 -11.55
CA LEU A 29 8.36 2.65 -11.17
C LEU A 29 9.36 3.58 -11.85
N ASP A 30 10.44 3.87 -11.14
CA ASP A 30 11.59 4.57 -11.73
C ASP A 30 12.51 3.58 -12.45
N GLU A 31 12.66 2.36 -11.88
CA GLU A 31 13.48 1.28 -12.44
C GLU A 31 12.92 -0.07 -11.99
N GLU A 32 12.78 -1.02 -12.91
CA GLU A 32 12.48 -2.41 -12.61
C GLU A 32 13.77 -3.18 -12.36
N HIS A 33 13.76 -4.04 -11.35
CA HIS A 33 14.90 -4.90 -11.04
C HIS A 33 14.62 -6.32 -11.51
N PRO A 34 15.68 -7.09 -11.87
CA PRO A 34 15.50 -8.50 -12.21
C PRO A 34 15.03 -9.30 -10.99
N ASP A 35 14.32 -10.39 -11.28
CA ASP A 35 13.88 -11.32 -10.25
C ASP A 35 15.06 -11.86 -9.44
N LEU A 36 14.82 -12.07 -8.15
CA LEU A 36 15.80 -12.72 -7.28
C LEU A 36 15.72 -14.23 -7.46
N GLU A 37 16.85 -14.87 -7.33
CA GLU A 37 16.90 -16.34 -7.27
C GLU A 37 16.04 -16.83 -6.08
N LEU A 38 15.15 -17.77 -6.38
CA LEU A 38 14.35 -18.45 -5.37
C LEU A 38 15.27 -19.35 -4.55
N ASP A 39 15.25 -19.20 -3.23
CA ASP A 39 15.85 -20.15 -2.32
C ASP A 39 14.87 -21.31 -2.13
N PRO A 40 15.21 -22.56 -2.49
CA PRO A 40 14.33 -23.70 -2.29
C PRO A 40 13.93 -23.94 -0.83
N ALA A 41 14.66 -23.35 0.12
CA ALA A 41 14.34 -23.42 1.55
C ALA A 41 13.29 -22.38 1.98
N ASP A 42 12.98 -21.40 1.13
CA ASP A 42 11.92 -20.42 1.42
C ASP A 42 10.55 -21.05 1.17
N ASN A 43 9.69 -20.98 2.16
CA ASN A 43 8.27 -21.31 2.02
C ASN A 43 7.44 -20.13 1.50
N ASP A 44 8.05 -19.26 0.68
CA ASP A 44 7.38 -18.09 0.13
C ASP A 44 6.87 -18.39 -1.29
N GLU A 45 5.56 -18.43 -1.43
CA GLU A 45 4.87 -18.69 -2.70
C GLU A 45 4.51 -17.42 -3.46
N ASN A 46 4.92 -16.23 -2.96
CA ASN A 46 4.59 -14.97 -3.59
C ASN A 46 5.47 -14.71 -4.83
N LEU A 47 4.87 -14.05 -5.81
CA LEU A 47 5.58 -13.47 -6.94
C LEU A 47 5.76 -11.97 -6.69
N TYR A 48 6.99 -11.50 -6.78
CA TYR A 48 7.35 -10.12 -6.50
C TYR A 48 7.69 -9.36 -7.77
N ALA A 49 7.18 -8.14 -7.89
CA ALA A 49 7.75 -7.14 -8.78
C ALA A 49 8.76 -6.33 -7.97
N LEU A 50 10.02 -6.39 -8.35
CA LEU A 50 11.14 -5.76 -7.66
C LEU A 50 11.55 -4.49 -8.40
N ALA A 51 11.68 -3.37 -7.67
CA ALA A 51 11.84 -2.08 -8.31
C ALA A 51 12.42 -1.01 -7.39
N SER A 52 12.70 0.16 -7.96
CA SER A 52 12.90 1.40 -7.20
C SER A 52 11.87 2.45 -7.52
N VAL A 53 11.49 3.20 -6.47
CA VAL A 53 10.56 4.34 -6.54
C VAL A 53 11.07 5.44 -5.63
N GLY A 54 11.34 6.62 -6.17
CA GLY A 54 11.78 7.78 -5.39
C GLY A 54 13.07 7.54 -4.60
N GLY A 55 13.96 6.69 -5.09
CA GLY A 55 15.20 6.30 -4.43
C GLY A 55 15.05 5.22 -3.34
N HIS A 56 13.89 4.58 -3.25
CA HIS A 56 13.64 3.45 -2.35
C HIS A 56 13.53 2.14 -3.14
N ASN A 57 14.21 1.09 -2.69
CA ASN A 57 14.00 -0.24 -3.25
C ASN A 57 12.76 -0.86 -2.63
N VAL A 58 11.84 -1.28 -3.49
CA VAL A 58 10.48 -1.72 -3.15
C VAL A 58 10.25 -3.14 -3.65
N ALA A 59 9.75 -4.01 -2.80
CA ALA A 59 9.21 -5.30 -3.18
C ALA A 59 7.68 -5.21 -3.24
N ILE A 60 7.11 -5.37 -4.41
CA ILE A 60 5.66 -5.26 -4.66
C ILE A 60 5.09 -6.65 -4.85
N VAL A 61 3.98 -6.93 -4.19
CA VAL A 61 3.28 -8.21 -4.28
C VAL A 61 1.78 -7.99 -4.43
N CYS A 62 1.13 -8.82 -5.23
CA CYS A 62 -0.32 -8.85 -5.36
C CYS A 62 -0.89 -10.08 -4.64
N LEU A 63 -2.07 -9.95 -4.05
CA LEU A 63 -2.78 -11.10 -3.49
C LEU A 63 -3.06 -12.13 -4.60
N PRO A 64 -3.08 -13.44 -4.27
CA PRO A 64 -3.42 -14.49 -5.23
C PRO A 64 -4.78 -14.25 -5.88
N ALA A 65 -4.89 -14.54 -7.16
CA ALA A 65 -6.12 -14.32 -7.93
C ALA A 65 -7.32 -15.02 -7.28
N GLY A 66 -8.41 -14.25 -7.09
CA GLY A 66 -9.62 -14.73 -6.44
C GLY A 66 -9.56 -14.83 -4.91
N ARG A 67 -8.42 -14.54 -4.30
CA ARG A 67 -8.27 -14.53 -2.83
C ARG A 67 -8.13 -13.10 -2.32
N ILE A 68 -9.22 -12.56 -1.80
CA ILE A 68 -9.28 -11.21 -1.24
C ILE A 68 -9.65 -11.26 0.25
N GLY A 69 -9.38 -10.18 0.97
CA GLY A 69 -9.73 -10.03 2.38
C GLY A 69 -8.53 -10.12 3.32
N ASN A 70 -8.82 -10.06 4.62
CA ASN A 70 -7.80 -9.89 5.65
C ASN A 70 -6.85 -11.09 5.79
N ASN A 71 -7.36 -12.32 5.68
CA ASN A 71 -6.55 -13.52 5.87
C ASN A 71 -5.49 -13.70 4.76
N PRO A 72 -5.84 -13.62 3.45
CA PRO A 72 -4.84 -13.65 2.40
C PRO A 72 -3.85 -12.49 2.49
N ALA A 73 -4.32 -11.28 2.82
CA ALA A 73 -3.45 -10.12 2.99
C ALA A 73 -2.45 -10.32 4.14
N ALA A 74 -2.88 -10.90 5.26
CA ALA A 74 -2.01 -11.20 6.39
C ALA A 74 -0.97 -12.28 6.05
N ALA A 75 -1.35 -13.32 5.31
CA ALA A 75 -0.43 -14.36 4.85
C ALA A 75 0.67 -13.76 3.96
N VAL A 76 0.28 -13.01 2.92
CA VAL A 76 1.22 -12.33 2.01
C VAL A 76 2.11 -11.35 2.78
N ALA A 77 1.55 -10.54 3.69
CA ALA A 77 2.33 -9.59 4.48
C ALA A 77 3.35 -10.28 5.42
N THR A 78 3.03 -11.48 5.90
CA THR A 78 3.94 -12.28 6.73
C THR A 78 5.08 -12.85 5.89
N GLN A 79 4.76 -13.39 4.72
CA GLN A 79 5.75 -13.97 3.81
C GLN A 79 6.71 -12.90 3.28
N ILE A 80 6.23 -11.77 2.75
CA ILE A 80 7.13 -10.70 2.26
C ILE A 80 8.08 -10.22 3.35
N ARG A 81 7.62 -10.16 4.60
CA ARG A 81 8.45 -9.77 5.73
C ARG A 81 9.48 -10.84 6.12
N ALA A 82 9.15 -12.10 5.94
CA ALA A 82 10.08 -13.21 6.17
C ALA A 82 11.18 -13.25 5.10
N THR A 83 10.82 -13.03 3.83
CA THR A 83 11.73 -13.06 2.68
C THR A 83 12.64 -11.82 2.63
N PHE A 84 12.09 -10.64 2.90
CA PHE A 84 12.82 -9.36 2.87
C PHE A 84 13.01 -8.81 4.28
N LYS A 85 13.97 -9.32 5.02
CA LYS A 85 14.19 -9.02 6.45
C LYS A 85 14.51 -7.56 6.76
N LYS A 86 14.94 -6.78 5.77
CA LYS A 86 15.26 -5.35 5.91
C LYS A 86 14.10 -4.43 5.57
N ILE A 87 12.93 -4.95 5.27
CA ILE A 87 11.73 -4.13 5.10
C ILE A 87 11.43 -3.37 6.39
N ARG A 88 11.37 -2.06 6.27
CA ARG A 88 11.08 -1.11 7.35
C ARG A 88 9.63 -0.69 7.36
N PHE A 89 9.02 -0.61 6.19
CA PHE A 89 7.64 -0.16 6.00
C PHE A 89 6.88 -1.15 5.12
N GLY A 90 5.68 -1.52 5.56
CA GLY A 90 4.71 -2.24 4.76
C GLY A 90 3.56 -1.32 4.40
N LEU A 91 3.31 -1.17 3.12
CA LEU A 91 2.22 -0.37 2.58
C LEU A 91 1.19 -1.29 1.93
N MET A 92 -0.07 -1.08 2.22
CA MET A 92 -1.16 -1.62 1.42
C MET A 92 -1.74 -0.49 0.59
N VAL A 93 -1.58 -0.60 -0.72
CA VAL A 93 -2.02 0.44 -1.65
C VAL A 93 -3.00 -0.17 -2.64
N GLY A 94 -4.17 0.39 -2.71
CA GLY A 94 -5.22 -0.14 -3.56
C GLY A 94 -6.39 0.80 -3.75
N ILE A 95 -7.41 0.32 -4.43
CA ILE A 95 -8.64 1.04 -4.70
C ILE A 95 -9.58 0.87 -3.51
N GLY A 96 -10.12 1.98 -3.00
CA GLY A 96 -11.12 2.00 -1.93
C GLY A 96 -12.41 2.66 -2.39
N GLY A 97 -13.52 2.34 -1.72
CA GLY A 97 -14.77 3.09 -1.84
C GLY A 97 -14.72 4.33 -0.96
N GLY A 98 -15.01 5.50 -1.52
CA GLY A 98 -15.24 6.72 -0.75
C GLY A 98 -16.71 6.84 -0.36
N VAL A 99 -16.98 7.21 0.89
CA VAL A 99 -18.33 7.58 1.36
C VAL A 99 -18.29 9.06 1.70
N PRO A 100 -18.88 9.93 0.88
CA PRO A 100 -18.94 11.35 1.19
C PRO A 100 -19.70 11.60 2.50
N SER A 101 -19.15 12.45 3.35
CA SER A 101 -19.80 12.92 4.57
C SER A 101 -19.64 14.43 4.72
N ALA A 102 -20.34 15.02 5.66
CA ALA A 102 -20.17 16.45 5.96
C ALA A 102 -18.76 16.80 6.44
N GLU A 103 -18.05 15.81 6.99
CA GLU A 103 -16.69 15.97 7.54
C GLU A 103 -15.59 15.60 6.52
N ALA A 104 -15.91 14.75 5.55
CA ALA A 104 -14.96 14.27 4.55
C ALA A 104 -15.67 14.09 3.19
N ASP A 105 -15.46 15.03 2.28
CA ASP A 105 -15.96 14.98 0.91
C ASP A 105 -15.01 14.16 0.02
N ALA A 106 -15.01 12.83 0.24
CA ALA A 106 -14.17 11.93 -0.57
C ALA A 106 -14.75 11.76 -1.98
N ARG A 107 -13.99 12.17 -2.98
CA ARG A 107 -14.39 12.16 -4.40
C ARG A 107 -13.60 11.14 -5.20
N LEU A 108 -14.12 10.83 -6.40
CA LEU A 108 -13.44 9.96 -7.34
C LEU A 108 -12.09 10.57 -7.76
N GLY A 109 -11.02 9.79 -7.58
CA GLY A 109 -9.66 10.22 -7.89
C GLY A 109 -8.89 10.79 -6.70
N ASP A 110 -9.54 10.94 -5.53
CA ASP A 110 -8.83 11.34 -4.33
C ASP A 110 -7.90 10.23 -3.82
N VAL A 111 -6.80 10.64 -3.21
CA VAL A 111 -5.86 9.74 -2.53
C VAL A 111 -6.06 9.84 -1.03
N VAL A 112 -6.44 8.72 -0.42
CA VAL A 112 -6.67 8.64 1.03
C VAL A 112 -5.49 7.93 1.70
N ALA A 113 -4.79 8.63 2.58
CA ALA A 113 -3.73 8.05 3.42
C ALA A 113 -4.23 7.89 4.85
N SER A 114 -4.00 6.71 5.44
CA SER A 114 -4.37 6.45 6.83
C SER A 114 -3.59 7.34 7.79
N GLN A 115 -4.30 8.03 8.68
CA GLN A 115 -3.71 8.87 9.73
C GLN A 115 -4.58 8.81 10.99
N PRO A 116 -4.01 8.94 12.19
CA PRO A 116 -4.78 8.98 13.41
C PRO A 116 -5.79 10.13 13.40
N HIS A 117 -7.00 9.85 13.92
CA HIS A 117 -8.06 10.84 14.08
C HIS A 117 -8.90 10.52 15.33
N GLY A 118 -9.03 11.46 16.25
CA GLY A 118 -9.72 11.26 17.52
C GLY A 118 -9.11 10.07 18.30
N THR A 119 -9.93 9.08 18.60
CA THR A 119 -9.52 7.85 19.30
C THR A 119 -9.06 6.73 18.36
N PHE A 120 -9.07 6.95 17.05
CA PHE A 120 -8.73 5.94 16.06
C PHE A 120 -7.30 6.09 15.57
N ALA A 121 -6.64 4.95 15.37
CA ALA A 121 -5.24 4.90 14.93
C ALA A 121 -5.04 5.11 13.41
N GLY A 122 -6.10 5.41 12.66
CA GLY A 122 -6.06 5.69 11.22
C GLY A 122 -6.76 4.65 10.34
N VAL A 123 -6.98 3.44 10.86
CA VAL A 123 -7.82 2.40 10.26
C VAL A 123 -8.74 1.86 11.32
N VAL A 124 -10.02 1.73 10.98
CA VAL A 124 -11.04 1.17 11.86
C VAL A 124 -11.52 -0.14 11.27
N GLN A 125 -11.35 -1.23 12.01
CA GLN A 125 -11.95 -2.50 11.67
C GLN A 125 -13.37 -2.52 12.22
N TYR A 126 -14.35 -2.33 11.35
CA TYR A 126 -15.75 -2.15 11.75
C TYR A 126 -16.48 -3.47 12.02
N ASP A 127 -15.97 -4.59 11.50
CA ASP A 127 -16.55 -5.93 11.56
C ASP A 127 -15.99 -6.80 12.68
N MET A 128 -15.01 -6.29 13.45
CA MET A 128 -14.43 -6.99 14.58
C MET A 128 -15.00 -6.48 15.90
N GLY A 129 -15.72 -7.35 16.59
CA GLY A 129 -16.38 -6.99 17.85
C GLY A 129 -17.11 -8.15 18.48
N LYS A 130 -17.87 -7.84 19.52
CA LYS A 130 -18.75 -8.77 20.22
C LYS A 130 -20.20 -8.30 20.13
N THR A 131 -21.12 -9.24 20.03
CA THR A 131 -22.55 -8.97 20.14
C THR A 131 -22.92 -8.94 21.64
N THR A 132 -23.54 -7.87 22.06
CA THR A 132 -24.06 -7.68 23.42
C THR A 132 -25.56 -7.50 23.38
N PRO A 133 -26.28 -7.58 24.51
CA PRO A 133 -27.73 -7.29 24.55
C PRO A 133 -28.08 -5.88 24.09
N SER A 134 -27.15 -4.93 24.21
CA SER A 134 -27.30 -3.53 23.74
C SER A 134 -26.92 -3.31 22.27
N GLY A 135 -26.42 -4.33 21.57
CA GLY A 135 -26.00 -4.26 20.19
C GLY A 135 -24.56 -4.73 19.94
N PHE A 136 -23.99 -4.39 18.80
CA PHE A 136 -22.63 -4.74 18.43
C PHE A 136 -21.64 -3.73 19.04
N GLU A 137 -20.72 -4.24 19.86
CA GLU A 137 -19.61 -3.48 20.41
C GLU A 137 -18.32 -3.86 19.71
N ARG A 138 -17.68 -2.88 19.10
CA ARG A 138 -16.39 -3.04 18.47
C ARG A 138 -15.29 -3.24 19.52
N THR A 139 -14.43 -4.24 19.32
CA THR A 139 -13.33 -4.57 20.22
C THR A 139 -11.98 -4.45 19.51
N GLY A 140 -10.97 -3.98 20.25
CA GLY A 140 -9.63 -3.80 19.73
C GLY A 140 -9.42 -2.51 18.96
N SER A 141 -8.16 -2.21 18.70
CA SER A 141 -7.72 -1.11 17.85
C SER A 141 -6.53 -1.56 17.01
N LEU A 142 -6.44 -1.05 15.80
CA LEU A 142 -5.27 -1.26 14.96
C LEU A 142 -4.15 -0.28 15.36
N ASN A 143 -2.90 -0.68 15.11
CA ASN A 143 -1.76 0.19 15.40
C ASN A 143 -1.75 1.43 14.52
N SER A 144 -1.27 2.53 15.08
CA SER A 144 -1.03 3.75 14.31
C SER A 144 0.10 3.56 13.31
N PRO A 145 0.06 4.24 12.16
CA PRO A 145 1.18 4.28 11.25
C PRO A 145 2.46 4.80 11.94
N PRO A 146 3.66 4.34 11.54
CA PRO A 146 4.92 4.86 12.05
C PRO A 146 5.02 6.37 11.88
N GLN A 147 5.61 7.06 12.88
CA GLN A 147 5.73 8.52 12.90
C GLN A 147 6.38 9.10 11.64
N ILE A 148 7.38 8.41 11.07
CA ILE A 148 8.05 8.85 9.86
C ILE A 148 7.11 8.90 8.65
N LEU A 149 6.16 7.96 8.54
CA LEU A 149 5.17 7.96 7.47
C LEU A 149 4.13 9.07 7.70
N LEU A 150 3.74 9.32 8.94
CA LEU A 150 2.87 10.46 9.28
C LEU A 150 3.54 11.80 8.95
N ALA A 151 4.84 11.92 9.24
CA ALA A 151 5.63 13.09 8.85
C ALA A 151 5.72 13.26 7.32
N ALA A 152 5.85 12.14 6.58
CA ALA A 152 5.82 12.17 5.12
C ALA A 152 4.46 12.65 4.59
N VAL A 153 3.35 12.18 5.16
CA VAL A 153 1.99 12.67 4.81
C VAL A 153 1.86 14.17 5.07
N ALA A 154 2.33 14.65 6.23
CA ALA A 154 2.32 16.07 6.56
C ALA A 154 3.13 16.89 5.53
N ARG A 155 4.29 16.39 5.10
CA ARG A 155 5.10 17.03 4.07
C ARG A 155 4.41 17.07 2.71
N VAL A 156 3.73 15.99 2.31
CA VAL A 156 2.94 15.95 1.06
C VAL A 156 1.84 16.99 1.11
N LYS A 157 1.06 17.05 2.19
CA LYS A 157 0.01 18.07 2.39
C LYS A 157 0.55 19.49 2.36
N ALA A 158 1.70 19.76 3.00
CA ALA A 158 2.34 21.07 2.95
C ALA A 158 2.77 21.45 1.52
N ASN A 159 3.27 20.50 0.72
CA ASN A 159 3.60 20.75 -0.68
C ASN A 159 2.36 21.04 -1.53
N GLU A 160 1.26 20.34 -1.26
CA GLU A 160 -0.03 20.59 -1.93
C GLU A 160 -0.53 22.02 -1.65
N LEU A 161 -0.56 22.46 -0.37
CA LEU A 161 -0.93 23.80 0.01
C LEU A 161 -0.04 24.89 -0.63
N ARG A 162 1.22 24.56 -0.94
CA ARG A 162 2.16 25.45 -1.62
C ARG A 162 2.05 25.39 -3.15
N GLY A 163 1.09 24.66 -3.70
CA GLY A 163 0.96 24.44 -5.15
C GLY A 163 2.12 23.65 -5.77
N ARG A 164 2.83 22.85 -4.97
CA ARG A 164 3.98 22.02 -5.41
C ARG A 164 3.63 20.52 -5.45
N SER A 165 2.36 20.19 -5.59
CA SER A 165 1.91 18.82 -5.76
C SER A 165 2.36 18.28 -7.13
N LYS A 166 2.94 17.08 -7.13
CA LYS A 166 3.31 16.36 -8.35
C LYS A 166 2.29 15.31 -8.76
N LEU A 167 1.13 15.26 -8.09
CA LEU A 167 0.11 14.24 -8.34
C LEU A 167 -0.37 14.25 -9.79
N SER A 168 -0.64 15.43 -10.35
CA SER A 168 -1.06 15.59 -11.75
C SER A 168 0.00 15.10 -12.75
N GLU A 169 1.29 15.31 -12.46
CA GLU A 169 2.39 14.82 -13.29
C GLU A 169 2.43 13.28 -13.29
N HIS A 170 2.26 12.65 -12.13
CA HIS A 170 2.22 11.20 -12.00
C HIS A 170 0.98 10.61 -12.70
N VAL A 171 -0.19 11.22 -12.55
CA VAL A 171 -1.41 10.80 -13.26
C VAL A 171 -1.25 10.95 -14.78
N ALA A 172 -0.57 11.98 -15.25
CA ALA A 172 -0.30 12.17 -16.67
C ALA A 172 0.58 11.06 -17.24
N LYS A 173 1.56 10.55 -16.50
CA LYS A 173 2.39 9.38 -16.90
C LYS A 173 1.50 8.15 -17.15
N LEU A 174 0.58 7.83 -16.23
CA LEU A 174 -0.34 6.70 -16.39
C LEU A 174 -1.25 6.84 -17.61
N ARG A 175 -1.76 8.06 -17.87
CA ARG A 175 -2.62 8.31 -19.03
C ARG A 175 -1.89 8.20 -20.37
N ALA A 176 -0.59 8.45 -20.39
CA ALA A 176 0.24 8.34 -21.59
C ALA A 176 0.55 6.87 -21.91
N SER A 177 0.39 5.93 -20.97
CA SER A 177 0.59 4.51 -21.23
C SER A 177 -0.57 3.92 -22.04
N PRO A 178 -0.32 3.34 -23.22
CA PRO A 178 -1.36 2.73 -24.06
C PRO A 178 -2.10 1.58 -23.36
N SER A 179 -1.46 0.97 -22.35
CA SER A 179 -1.98 -0.15 -21.58
C SER A 179 -3.06 0.27 -20.59
N PHE A 180 -3.07 1.54 -20.17
CA PHE A 180 -3.96 2.09 -19.15
C PHE A 180 -5.17 2.84 -19.70
N SER A 181 -5.67 2.46 -20.87
CA SER A 181 -6.93 3.03 -21.36
C SER A 181 -8.12 2.43 -20.61
N ALA A 182 -9.09 3.27 -20.23
CA ALA A 182 -10.31 2.84 -19.52
C ALA A 182 -11.06 1.70 -20.21
N ALA A 183 -10.98 1.62 -21.54
CA ALA A 183 -11.59 0.57 -22.35
C ALA A 183 -10.92 -0.80 -22.16
N ARG A 184 -9.60 -0.86 -21.98
CA ARG A 184 -8.88 -2.13 -21.76
C ARG A 184 -9.05 -2.69 -20.35
N LEU A 185 -9.26 -1.82 -19.36
CA LEU A 185 -9.43 -2.23 -17.98
C LEU A 185 -10.83 -2.81 -17.67
N GLY A 186 -11.73 -2.89 -18.67
CA GLY A 186 -13.10 -3.37 -18.47
C GLY A 186 -13.85 -2.53 -17.42
N LEU A 187 -13.37 -1.33 -17.15
CA LEU A 187 -13.98 -0.39 -16.21
C LEU A 187 -15.18 0.29 -16.90
N THR A 188 -16.15 -0.52 -17.31
CA THR A 188 -17.49 -0.01 -17.60
C THR A 188 -17.96 0.70 -16.35
N CYS A 189 -18.34 1.95 -16.53
CA CYS A 189 -18.79 2.90 -15.54
C CYS A 189 -19.72 2.27 -14.50
N CYS A 190 -19.14 1.67 -13.45
CA CYS A 190 -19.89 1.36 -12.26
C CYS A 190 -19.86 2.62 -11.40
N SER A 191 -21.01 3.21 -11.18
CA SER A 191 -21.26 4.49 -10.51
C SER A 191 -20.84 4.55 -9.02
N LYS A 192 -19.97 3.64 -8.57
CA LYS A 192 -19.41 3.64 -7.23
C LYS A 192 -18.11 4.43 -7.23
N GLN A 193 -18.08 5.49 -6.47
CA GLN A 193 -16.91 6.31 -6.22
C GLN A 193 -15.74 5.42 -5.76
N ARG A 194 -14.66 5.39 -6.54
CA ARG A 194 -13.44 4.66 -6.21
C ARG A 194 -12.35 5.65 -5.86
N THR A 195 -11.79 5.49 -4.69
CA THR A 195 -10.68 6.30 -4.16
C THR A 195 -9.45 5.43 -4.05
N VAL A 196 -8.27 5.97 -4.32
CA VAL A 196 -7.02 5.27 -4.02
C VAL A 196 -6.78 5.32 -2.52
N SER A 197 -6.61 4.17 -1.89
CA SER A 197 -6.38 4.08 -0.46
C SER A 197 -4.96 3.56 -0.19
N VAL A 198 -4.20 4.30 0.60
CA VAL A 198 -2.88 3.90 1.08
C VAL A 198 -2.99 3.58 2.57
N ARG A 199 -2.71 2.34 2.95
CA ARG A 199 -2.72 1.88 4.34
C ARG A 199 -1.36 1.35 4.73
N VAL A 200 -0.96 1.58 5.97
CA VAL A 200 0.22 0.95 6.55
C VAL A 200 -0.19 -0.40 7.12
N LEU A 201 0.54 -1.44 6.75
CA LEU A 201 0.27 -2.80 7.23
C LEU A 201 0.65 -2.94 8.71
N PRO A 202 -0.18 -3.58 9.55
CA PRO A 202 0.18 -3.90 10.91
C PRO A 202 1.35 -4.91 10.93
N GLY A 203 2.22 -4.78 11.95
CA GLY A 203 3.37 -5.68 12.14
C GLY A 203 4.68 -5.23 11.51
N PHE A 204 4.68 -4.21 10.68
CA PHE A 204 5.91 -3.53 10.24
C PHE A 204 6.27 -2.45 11.28
N THR A 205 6.82 -2.88 12.40
CA THR A 205 7.37 -1.99 13.42
C THR A 205 8.80 -1.64 13.08
N PHE A 206 9.12 -0.38 13.22
CA PHE A 206 10.47 0.15 13.12
C PHE A 206 11.39 -0.58 14.12
N CYS A 207 12.32 -1.39 13.62
CA CYS A 207 13.47 -1.79 14.40
C CYS A 207 14.53 -0.72 14.18
N PRO A 208 14.93 0.07 15.19
CA PRO A 208 16.03 1.01 15.03
C PRO A 208 17.29 0.22 14.67
N PRO A 209 18.20 0.79 13.87
CA PRO A 209 19.48 0.16 13.60
C PRO A 209 20.17 -0.10 14.94
N GLN A 210 20.57 -1.34 15.18
CA GLN A 210 21.42 -1.65 16.32
C GLN A 210 22.71 -0.85 16.13
N GLN A 211 22.95 0.06 17.06
CA GLN A 211 24.24 0.68 17.18
C GLN A 211 25.20 -0.42 17.61
N HIS A 212 26.04 -0.86 16.68
CA HIS A 212 27.20 -1.66 17.03
C HIS A 212 28.18 -0.73 17.76
N ASN A 213 28.28 -0.94 19.07
CA ASN A 213 29.42 -0.46 19.84
C ASN A 213 30.67 -1.26 19.45
#